data_6f9d925de527abe9d19a6549ec9f350a
#
_entry.id   6f9d925de527abe9d19a6549ec9f350a
#
_cell.length_a   1.000
_cell.length_b   1.000
_cell.length_c   1.000
_cell.angle_alpha   90.00
_cell.angle_beta   90.00
_cell.angle_gamma   90.00
#
_symmetry.space_group_name_H-M   'P 1'
#
loop_
_entity.id
_entity.type
_entity.pdbx_description
1 polymer ?
#
loop_
_entity_poly.entity_id
_entity_poly.type
_entity_poly.pdbx_seq_one_letter_code
_entity_poly.pdbx_strand_id
1 'polypeptide(L)'
;MNKPVVRFAPSPTGYLHIGGARTALFNWLYAKKNGGTFLLRIEDTDVERSKAEYIDQITDALSWLGFDWDNNVVLQSKNKSRHKEVVNQMIEAGTAYRCFLSKEELDTLRQESEKKKELFRVPKTYRDYSLDQQQALIDEGKAFTVRLKIPDGITEFSDLVYGTIKVDNKELDDFIIARSDGSPTYNFVVAIDDSDMNISHIIRGDDHLANTPKQILVYKALGLAIPIFAHLPMILGADKKRLSKRHAATNVQEYKEKGFTPTAIINYLSLLGWNPDSDQEIFNINELISAFNFNQVQKKPATFDEKKLLWVSGQQMARMETSAAVKEVESLDSNWGMNQDSKYKNDVIALVKDRSKTLNDLIEISDVFFKKSISYDEEMSKKILDDSSIQIVADLHEALNIEENWRKDALESIFDNLMTQHELGLGKLIKPVRFALTGLGYGPGIFDMMILLGKDRCLNRLSDAAKL
;
A
#
# COMPACT_ATOMS: atom_id res chain seq x y z
N MET A 1 -27.80 -10.27 9.99
CA MET A 1 -27.02 -10.47 8.74
C MET A 1 -25.88 -11.43 9.04
N ASN A 2 -25.59 -12.35 8.15
CA ASN A 2 -24.42 -13.21 8.32
C ASN A 2 -23.15 -12.35 8.28
N LYS A 3 -22.17 -12.70 9.13
CA LYS A 3 -20.86 -12.04 9.15
C LYS A 3 -20.18 -12.16 7.77
N PRO A 4 -19.61 -11.10 7.21
CA PRO A 4 -18.96 -11.17 5.91
C PRO A 4 -17.69 -12.04 5.96
N VAL A 5 -17.48 -12.81 4.90
CA VAL A 5 -16.23 -13.50 4.60
C VAL A 5 -15.65 -12.84 3.36
N VAL A 6 -14.48 -12.22 3.51
CA VAL A 6 -13.77 -11.52 2.45
C VAL A 6 -12.38 -12.12 2.26
N ARG A 7 -11.72 -11.80 1.15
CA ARG A 7 -10.37 -12.27 0.91
C ARG A 7 -9.51 -11.24 0.18
N PHE A 8 -8.22 -11.25 0.47
CA PHE A 8 -7.20 -10.69 -0.41
C PHE A 8 -6.57 -11.85 -1.20
N ALA A 9 -6.48 -11.71 -2.52
CA ALA A 9 -6.06 -12.78 -3.43
C ALA A 9 -4.99 -12.29 -4.41
N PRO A 10 -3.75 -12.00 -3.92
CA PRO A 10 -2.69 -11.51 -4.78
C PRO A 10 -2.02 -12.63 -5.59
N SER A 11 -1.57 -12.29 -6.81
CA SER A 11 -0.65 -13.15 -7.57
C SER A 11 0.80 -12.84 -7.16
N PRO A 12 1.63 -13.86 -6.84
CA PRO A 12 3.00 -13.69 -6.37
C PRO A 12 3.99 -13.46 -7.53
N THR A 13 3.73 -12.43 -8.34
CA THR A 13 4.53 -12.05 -9.52
C THR A 13 5.45 -10.86 -9.24
N GLY A 14 5.53 -10.41 -7.98
CA GLY A 14 6.34 -9.30 -7.52
C GLY A 14 5.97 -8.88 -6.09
N TYR A 15 6.61 -7.81 -5.61
CA TYR A 15 6.35 -7.22 -4.30
C TYR A 15 4.91 -6.71 -4.17
N LEU A 16 4.40 -6.63 -2.93
CA LEU A 16 3.07 -6.08 -2.67
C LEU A 16 3.02 -4.60 -3.11
N HIS A 17 2.30 -4.37 -4.19
CA HIS A 17 2.09 -3.03 -4.75
C HIS A 17 1.10 -2.24 -3.90
N ILE A 18 1.28 -0.91 -3.83
CA ILE A 18 0.39 0.02 -3.09
C ILE A 18 -1.09 -0.18 -3.42
N GLY A 19 -1.43 -0.44 -4.68
CA GLY A 19 -2.82 -0.75 -5.09
C GLY A 19 -3.32 -2.05 -4.47
N GLY A 20 -2.47 -3.08 -4.39
CA GLY A 20 -2.77 -4.33 -3.70
C GLY A 20 -2.94 -4.12 -2.19
N ALA A 21 -2.03 -3.36 -1.58
CA ALA A 21 -2.10 -3.02 -0.15
C ALA A 21 -3.40 -2.27 0.20
N ARG A 22 -3.85 -1.31 -0.64
CA ARG A 22 -5.15 -0.64 -0.46
C ARG A 22 -6.31 -1.63 -0.59
N THR A 23 -6.25 -2.54 -1.56
CA THR A 23 -7.28 -3.58 -1.72
C THR A 23 -7.34 -4.49 -0.50
N ALA A 24 -6.19 -4.92 0.03
CA ALA A 24 -6.10 -5.69 1.28
C ALA A 24 -6.68 -4.89 2.45
N LEU A 25 -6.31 -3.61 2.59
CA LEU A 25 -6.82 -2.72 3.64
C LEU A 25 -8.35 -2.62 3.62
N PHE A 26 -8.98 -2.42 2.46
CA PHE A 26 -10.44 -2.26 2.38
C PHE A 26 -11.18 -3.57 2.69
N ASN A 27 -10.62 -4.72 2.29
CA ASN A 27 -11.11 -6.03 2.72
C ASN A 27 -11.01 -6.18 4.24
N TRP A 28 -9.84 -5.89 4.80
CA TRP A 28 -9.56 -6.02 6.23
C TRP A 28 -10.45 -5.08 7.07
N LEU A 29 -10.56 -3.79 6.70
CA LEU A 29 -11.44 -2.83 7.38
C LEU A 29 -12.91 -3.27 7.36
N TYR A 30 -13.38 -3.77 6.22
CA TYR A 30 -14.76 -4.24 6.09
C TYR A 30 -15.02 -5.48 6.96
N ALA A 31 -14.09 -6.44 6.99
CA ALA A 31 -14.18 -7.60 7.87
C ALA A 31 -14.19 -7.17 9.33
N LYS A 32 -13.21 -6.38 9.78
CA LYS A 32 -13.10 -5.94 11.19
C LYS A 32 -14.33 -5.16 11.64
N LYS A 33 -14.82 -4.21 10.83
CA LYS A 33 -16.02 -3.43 11.16
C LYS A 33 -17.26 -4.28 11.37
N ASN A 34 -17.44 -5.33 10.56
CA ASN A 34 -18.64 -6.16 10.58
C ASN A 34 -18.47 -7.45 11.39
N GLY A 35 -17.37 -7.61 12.14
CA GLY A 35 -17.03 -8.82 12.88
C GLY A 35 -16.97 -10.07 11.99
N GLY A 36 -16.56 -9.87 10.74
CA GLY A 36 -16.39 -10.87 9.70
C GLY A 36 -15.02 -11.52 9.70
N THR A 37 -14.72 -12.24 8.63
CA THR A 37 -13.50 -13.02 8.42
C THR A 37 -12.72 -12.46 7.24
N PHE A 38 -11.42 -12.26 7.40
CA PHE A 38 -10.50 -11.85 6.34
C PHE A 38 -9.53 -12.98 6.01
N LEU A 39 -9.58 -13.49 4.78
CA LEU A 39 -8.80 -14.62 4.31
C LEU A 39 -7.69 -14.18 3.35
N LEU A 40 -6.60 -14.95 3.31
CA LEU A 40 -5.51 -14.77 2.36
C LEU A 40 -5.41 -15.98 1.43
N ARG A 41 -5.50 -15.74 0.12
CA ARG A 41 -5.26 -16.72 -0.94
C ARG A 41 -4.17 -16.20 -1.89
N ILE A 42 -3.19 -17.00 -2.18
CA ILE A 42 -2.15 -16.69 -3.16
C ILE A 42 -2.52 -17.33 -4.50
N GLU A 43 -2.64 -16.51 -5.54
CA GLU A 43 -2.99 -16.96 -6.89
C GLU A 43 -1.71 -17.28 -7.70
N ASP A 44 -1.11 -18.42 -7.40
CA ASP A 44 0.19 -18.94 -7.90
C ASP A 44 0.03 -19.91 -9.08
N THR A 45 -1.04 -19.81 -9.85
CA THR A 45 -1.29 -20.71 -11.00
C THR A 45 -0.38 -20.44 -12.20
N ASP A 46 0.20 -19.26 -12.32
CA ASP A 46 1.22 -18.93 -13.31
C ASP A 46 2.61 -19.31 -12.76
N VAL A 47 3.00 -20.57 -13.01
CA VAL A 47 4.22 -21.16 -12.45
C VAL A 47 5.51 -20.44 -12.89
N GLU A 48 5.53 -19.89 -14.11
CA GLU A 48 6.72 -19.19 -14.65
C GLU A 48 7.00 -17.87 -13.92
N ARG A 49 5.95 -17.14 -13.53
CA ARG A 49 6.06 -15.85 -12.88
C ARG A 49 5.90 -15.89 -11.35
N SER A 50 5.38 -16.98 -10.81
CA SER A 50 5.16 -17.15 -9.36
C SER A 50 6.42 -17.65 -8.68
N LYS A 51 6.95 -16.89 -7.71
CA LYS A 51 8.12 -17.25 -6.92
C LYS A 51 7.77 -17.31 -5.44
N ALA A 52 8.31 -18.31 -4.72
CA ALA A 52 8.13 -18.45 -3.26
C ALA A 52 8.56 -17.18 -2.50
N GLU A 53 9.68 -16.58 -2.92
CA GLU A 53 10.19 -15.32 -2.39
C GLU A 53 9.13 -14.20 -2.36
N TYR A 54 8.28 -14.08 -3.41
CA TYR A 54 7.23 -13.06 -3.44
C TYR A 54 6.06 -13.38 -2.52
N ILE A 55 5.82 -14.67 -2.21
CA ILE A 55 4.82 -15.07 -1.23
C ILE A 55 5.22 -14.58 0.16
N ASP A 56 6.47 -14.86 0.56
CA ASP A 56 7.01 -14.42 1.85
C ASP A 56 6.98 -12.89 1.96
N GLN A 57 7.40 -12.18 0.91
CA GLN A 57 7.39 -10.73 0.87
C GLN A 57 5.98 -10.11 0.95
N ILE A 58 4.97 -10.74 0.33
CA ILE A 58 3.58 -10.31 0.44
C ILE A 58 3.07 -10.48 1.87
N THR A 59 3.34 -11.63 2.50
CA THR A 59 2.92 -11.92 3.88
C THR A 59 3.63 -11.02 4.89
N ASP A 60 4.91 -10.77 4.70
CA ASP A 60 5.70 -9.84 5.53
C ASP A 60 5.18 -8.40 5.42
N ALA A 61 4.86 -7.95 4.20
CA ALA A 61 4.31 -6.62 3.99
C ALA A 61 2.91 -6.45 4.63
N LEU A 62 2.04 -7.47 4.53
CA LEU A 62 0.73 -7.48 5.18
C LEU A 62 0.87 -7.49 6.70
N SER A 63 1.78 -8.30 7.25
CA SER A 63 2.08 -8.39 8.68
C SER A 63 2.65 -7.06 9.20
N TRP A 64 3.57 -6.43 8.46
CA TRP A 64 4.11 -5.12 8.81
C TRP A 64 3.01 -4.03 8.84
N LEU A 65 2.04 -4.09 7.90
CA LEU A 65 0.87 -3.22 7.93
C LEU A 65 -0.11 -3.57 9.07
N GLY A 66 0.08 -4.68 9.79
CA GLY A 66 -0.81 -5.12 10.86
C GLY A 66 -2.11 -5.76 10.36
N PHE A 67 -2.13 -6.26 9.13
CA PHE A 67 -3.28 -6.99 8.61
C PHE A 67 -3.14 -8.47 8.96
N ASP A 68 -3.82 -8.89 10.00
CA ASP A 68 -3.99 -10.28 10.39
C ASP A 68 -5.08 -10.94 9.53
N TRP A 69 -4.88 -12.17 9.14
CA TRP A 69 -5.84 -13.01 8.41
C TRP A 69 -6.20 -14.27 9.19
N ASP A 70 -7.41 -14.79 8.95
CA ASP A 70 -8.04 -15.80 9.82
C ASP A 70 -7.83 -17.25 9.34
N ASN A 71 -7.03 -17.51 8.33
CA ASN A 71 -6.77 -18.85 7.80
C ASN A 71 -5.28 -19.13 7.60
N ASN A 72 -4.93 -20.39 7.39
CA ASN A 72 -3.66 -20.73 6.76
C ASN A 72 -3.66 -20.23 5.32
N VAL A 73 -2.55 -19.66 4.84
CA VAL A 73 -2.46 -19.15 3.47
C VAL A 73 -2.80 -20.25 2.47
N VAL A 74 -3.84 -20.01 1.67
CA VAL A 74 -4.27 -20.94 0.62
C VAL A 74 -3.46 -20.68 -0.64
N LEU A 75 -2.80 -21.71 -1.17
CA LEU A 75 -2.13 -21.66 -2.47
C LEU A 75 -3.08 -22.22 -3.53
N GLN A 76 -3.46 -21.41 -4.51
CA GLN A 76 -4.40 -21.77 -5.56
C GLN A 76 -3.91 -22.98 -6.40
N SER A 77 -2.60 -23.10 -6.60
CA SER A 77 -1.97 -24.21 -7.32
C SER A 77 -2.23 -25.59 -6.69
N LYS A 78 -2.55 -25.64 -5.38
CA LYS A 78 -2.87 -26.90 -4.69
C LYS A 78 -4.27 -27.42 -4.98
N ASN A 79 -5.15 -26.59 -5.55
CA ASN A 79 -6.56 -26.93 -5.82
C ASN A 79 -6.78 -27.50 -7.24
N LYS A 80 -5.72 -27.81 -7.99
CA LYS A 80 -5.82 -28.28 -9.40
C LYS A 80 -6.75 -29.48 -9.59
N SER A 81 -6.71 -30.45 -8.66
CA SER A 81 -7.59 -31.64 -8.73
C SER A 81 -9.06 -31.25 -8.58
N ARG A 82 -9.37 -30.35 -7.66
CA ARG A 82 -10.71 -29.81 -7.44
C ARG A 82 -11.21 -29.05 -8.68
N HIS A 83 -10.39 -28.21 -9.26
CA HIS A 83 -10.76 -27.50 -10.48
C HIS A 83 -11.08 -28.45 -11.64
N LYS A 84 -10.25 -29.51 -11.82
CA LYS A 84 -10.49 -30.54 -12.86
C LYS A 84 -11.80 -31.30 -12.61
N GLU A 85 -12.08 -31.68 -11.35
CA GLU A 85 -13.32 -32.33 -10.96
C GLU A 85 -14.54 -31.49 -11.36
N VAL A 86 -14.53 -30.19 -11.01
CA VAL A 86 -15.65 -29.27 -11.31
C VAL A 86 -15.82 -29.07 -12.81
N VAL A 87 -14.73 -28.98 -13.60
CA VAL A 87 -14.81 -28.93 -15.06
C VAL A 87 -15.53 -30.17 -15.61
N ASN A 88 -15.22 -31.39 -15.12
CA ASN A 88 -15.89 -32.61 -15.54
C ASN A 88 -17.39 -32.62 -15.14
N GLN A 89 -17.71 -32.22 -13.92
CA GLN A 89 -19.10 -32.06 -13.46
C GLN A 89 -19.89 -31.14 -14.38
N MET A 90 -19.31 -30.03 -14.82
CA MET A 90 -19.96 -29.09 -15.73
C MET A 90 -20.19 -29.66 -17.13
N ILE A 91 -19.27 -30.49 -17.62
CA ILE A 91 -19.43 -31.20 -18.90
C ILE A 91 -20.59 -32.22 -18.79
N GLU A 92 -20.59 -33.02 -17.73
CA GLU A 92 -21.63 -34.03 -17.47
C GLU A 92 -23.02 -33.39 -17.29
N ALA A 93 -23.07 -32.24 -16.57
CA ALA A 93 -24.30 -31.45 -16.39
C ALA A 93 -24.75 -30.72 -17.67
N GLY A 94 -23.93 -30.72 -18.73
CA GLY A 94 -24.24 -30.06 -19.99
C GLY A 94 -24.12 -28.52 -19.93
N THR A 95 -23.57 -27.93 -18.85
CA THR A 95 -23.34 -26.48 -18.69
C THR A 95 -22.03 -26.05 -19.34
N ALA A 96 -21.13 -27.00 -19.64
CA ALA A 96 -19.92 -26.80 -20.42
C ALA A 96 -19.82 -27.85 -21.53
N TYR A 97 -18.93 -27.64 -22.49
CA TYR A 97 -18.68 -28.57 -23.60
C TYR A 97 -17.25 -28.54 -24.06
N ARG A 98 -16.79 -29.66 -24.67
CA ARG A 98 -15.49 -29.76 -25.31
C ARG A 98 -15.54 -29.15 -26.70
N CYS A 99 -14.68 -28.18 -26.95
CA CYS A 99 -14.55 -27.48 -28.22
C CYS A 99 -13.27 -27.93 -28.91
N PHE A 100 -13.38 -28.55 -30.07
CA PHE A 100 -12.29 -29.15 -30.83
C PHE A 100 -11.74 -28.22 -31.93
N LEU A 101 -12.13 -26.94 -31.95
CA LEU A 101 -11.52 -25.95 -32.83
C LEU A 101 -10.04 -25.76 -32.45
N SER A 102 -9.15 -25.94 -33.44
CA SER A 102 -7.73 -25.69 -33.28
C SER A 102 -7.44 -24.19 -33.18
N LYS A 103 -6.24 -23.85 -32.75
CA LYS A 103 -5.79 -22.45 -32.69
C LYS A 103 -5.75 -21.84 -34.09
N GLU A 104 -5.28 -22.61 -35.07
CA GLU A 104 -5.15 -22.21 -36.47
C GLU A 104 -6.53 -21.91 -37.10
N GLU A 105 -7.52 -22.76 -36.84
CA GLU A 105 -8.91 -22.53 -37.26
C GLU A 105 -9.48 -21.25 -36.64
N LEU A 106 -9.30 -21.06 -35.33
CA LEU A 106 -9.76 -19.86 -34.63
C LEU A 106 -9.08 -18.58 -35.14
N ASP A 107 -7.77 -18.65 -35.42
CA ASP A 107 -7.04 -17.48 -35.94
C ASP A 107 -7.47 -17.14 -37.37
N THR A 108 -7.73 -18.15 -38.21
CA THR A 108 -8.30 -17.95 -39.57
C THR A 108 -9.68 -17.26 -39.48
N LEU A 109 -10.57 -17.75 -38.63
CA LEU A 109 -11.90 -17.19 -38.43
C LEU A 109 -11.85 -15.75 -37.87
N ARG A 110 -10.90 -15.44 -37.01
CA ARG A 110 -10.68 -14.07 -36.52
C ARG A 110 -10.26 -13.12 -37.65
N GLN A 111 -9.30 -13.55 -38.46
CA GLN A 111 -8.84 -12.75 -39.62
C GLN A 111 -9.96 -12.50 -40.64
N GLU A 112 -10.83 -13.51 -40.86
CA GLU A 112 -11.98 -13.35 -41.74
C GLU A 112 -13.00 -12.33 -41.19
N SER A 113 -13.30 -12.41 -39.89
CA SER A 113 -14.19 -11.45 -39.22
C SER A 113 -13.62 -10.03 -39.26
N GLU A 114 -12.30 -9.88 -39.05
CA GLU A 114 -11.61 -8.59 -39.11
C GLU A 114 -11.67 -7.99 -40.52
N LYS A 115 -11.44 -8.79 -41.57
CA LYS A 115 -11.60 -8.36 -42.98
C LYS A 115 -13.01 -7.87 -43.29
N LYS A 116 -14.02 -8.52 -42.69
CA LYS A 116 -15.43 -8.15 -42.84
C LYS A 116 -15.86 -7.00 -41.92
N LYS A 117 -14.96 -6.56 -41.00
CA LYS A 117 -15.26 -5.58 -39.93
C LYS A 117 -16.39 -6.06 -39.01
N GLU A 118 -16.53 -7.35 -38.82
CA GLU A 118 -17.50 -7.99 -37.92
C GLU A 118 -16.84 -8.35 -36.59
N LEU A 119 -17.63 -8.35 -35.51
CA LEU A 119 -17.17 -8.84 -34.23
C LEU A 119 -16.95 -10.34 -34.32
N PHE A 120 -15.72 -10.80 -34.08
CA PHE A 120 -15.43 -12.23 -34.03
C PHE A 120 -16.26 -12.92 -32.94
N ARG A 121 -16.86 -14.05 -33.28
CA ARG A 121 -17.54 -14.95 -32.38
C ARG A 121 -17.05 -16.37 -32.57
N VAL A 122 -16.89 -17.10 -31.47
CA VAL A 122 -16.51 -18.51 -31.53
C VAL A 122 -17.67 -19.32 -32.14
N PRO A 123 -17.43 -20.08 -33.20
CA PRO A 123 -18.47 -20.97 -33.75
C PRO A 123 -19.02 -21.95 -32.70
N LYS A 124 -20.31 -22.08 -32.65
CA LYS A 124 -21.02 -23.00 -31.72
C LYS A 124 -21.11 -24.45 -32.25
N THR A 125 -20.26 -24.84 -33.18
CA THR A 125 -20.29 -26.15 -33.89
C THR A 125 -20.34 -27.33 -32.92
N TYR A 126 -19.50 -27.29 -31.86
CA TYR A 126 -19.39 -28.42 -30.90
C TYR A 126 -20.29 -28.26 -29.67
N ARG A 127 -21.00 -27.14 -29.56
CA ARG A 127 -21.75 -26.75 -28.36
C ARG A 127 -22.82 -27.77 -27.96
N ASP A 128 -23.48 -28.35 -28.96
CA ASP A 128 -24.63 -29.25 -28.78
C ASP A 128 -24.30 -30.71 -29.08
N TYR A 129 -23.01 -31.06 -29.23
CA TYR A 129 -22.56 -32.44 -29.37
C TYR A 129 -22.91 -33.25 -28.10
N SER A 130 -23.43 -34.44 -28.28
CA SER A 130 -23.62 -35.40 -27.18
C SER A 130 -22.26 -35.82 -26.59
N LEU A 131 -22.28 -36.38 -25.38
CA LEU A 131 -21.06 -36.91 -24.76
C LEU A 131 -20.40 -37.98 -25.63
N ASP A 132 -21.19 -38.84 -26.30
CA ASP A 132 -20.69 -39.87 -27.21
C ASP A 132 -20.00 -39.27 -28.45
N GLN A 133 -20.58 -38.21 -29.03
CA GLN A 133 -19.98 -37.50 -30.16
C GLN A 133 -18.65 -36.79 -29.74
N GLN A 134 -18.64 -36.23 -28.54
CA GLN A 134 -17.40 -35.64 -28.00
C GLN A 134 -16.37 -36.74 -27.74
N GLN A 135 -16.75 -37.88 -27.20
CA GLN A 135 -15.86 -39.01 -26.93
C GLN A 135 -15.27 -39.59 -28.22
N ALA A 136 -16.05 -39.73 -29.28
CA ALA A 136 -15.56 -40.18 -30.57
C ALA A 136 -14.42 -39.33 -31.11
N LEU A 137 -14.52 -37.99 -30.97
CA LEU A 137 -13.46 -37.06 -31.37
C LEU A 137 -12.19 -37.17 -30.49
N ILE A 138 -12.38 -37.49 -29.20
CA ILE A 138 -11.27 -37.74 -28.28
C ILE A 138 -10.55 -39.03 -28.69
N ASP A 139 -11.31 -40.07 -29.00
CA ASP A 139 -10.77 -41.37 -29.44
C ASP A 139 -10.03 -41.27 -30.79
N GLU A 140 -10.38 -40.29 -31.64
CA GLU A 140 -9.64 -39.88 -32.83
C GLU A 140 -8.36 -39.10 -32.52
N GLY A 141 -8.08 -38.79 -31.25
CA GLY A 141 -6.90 -38.03 -30.80
C GLY A 141 -6.99 -36.52 -30.97
N LYS A 142 -8.18 -35.97 -31.17
CA LYS A 142 -8.37 -34.50 -31.30
C LYS A 142 -8.20 -33.80 -29.97
N ALA A 143 -7.33 -32.79 -29.94
CA ALA A 143 -7.19 -31.91 -28.80
C ALA A 143 -8.43 -31.00 -28.64
N PHE A 144 -8.77 -30.67 -27.42
CA PHE A 144 -9.93 -29.83 -27.14
C PHE A 144 -9.67 -28.83 -26.01
N THR A 145 -10.41 -27.74 -26.02
CA THR A 145 -10.57 -26.84 -24.85
C THR A 145 -11.97 -27.06 -24.29
N VAL A 146 -12.17 -26.74 -23.01
CA VAL A 146 -13.52 -26.76 -22.42
C VAL A 146 -14.07 -25.33 -22.31
N ARG A 147 -15.29 -25.14 -22.83
CA ARG A 147 -15.97 -23.84 -22.82
C ARG A 147 -17.25 -23.88 -22.01
N LEU A 148 -17.53 -22.77 -21.30
CA LEU A 148 -18.81 -22.57 -20.64
C LEU A 148 -19.88 -22.28 -21.70
N LYS A 149 -21.06 -22.90 -21.56
CA LYS A 149 -22.24 -22.54 -22.36
C LYS A 149 -22.91 -21.31 -21.78
N ILE A 150 -22.75 -20.17 -22.45
CA ILE A 150 -23.37 -18.92 -22.02
C ILE A 150 -24.84 -18.92 -22.43
N PRO A 151 -25.79 -18.76 -21.48
CA PRO A 151 -27.23 -18.68 -21.81
C PRO A 151 -27.54 -17.31 -22.43
N ASP A 152 -28.62 -17.27 -23.24
CA ASP A 152 -29.20 -16.01 -23.68
C ASP A 152 -29.71 -15.18 -22.49
N GLY A 153 -29.81 -13.85 -22.68
CA GLY A 153 -30.35 -12.94 -21.68
C GLY A 153 -29.33 -11.95 -21.13
N ILE A 154 -29.58 -11.46 -19.92
CA ILE A 154 -28.79 -10.41 -19.27
C ILE A 154 -28.20 -10.98 -17.99
N THR A 155 -26.89 -10.74 -17.79
CA THR A 155 -26.22 -10.92 -16.51
C THR A 155 -26.26 -9.61 -15.75
N GLU A 156 -27.01 -9.59 -14.65
CA GLU A 156 -27.15 -8.43 -13.77
C GLU A 156 -26.55 -8.74 -12.40
N PHE A 157 -25.86 -7.76 -11.80
CA PHE A 157 -25.34 -7.83 -10.45
C PHE A 157 -25.27 -6.45 -9.79
N SER A 158 -25.31 -6.43 -8.47
CA SER A 158 -25.11 -5.23 -7.67
C SER A 158 -23.65 -5.13 -7.21
N ASP A 159 -23.06 -3.96 -7.43
CA ASP A 159 -21.74 -3.60 -6.93
C ASP A 159 -21.87 -2.52 -5.86
N LEU A 160 -21.20 -2.67 -4.73
CA LEU A 160 -21.29 -1.71 -3.60
C LEU A 160 -20.77 -0.33 -3.94
N VAL A 161 -19.89 -0.20 -4.96
CA VAL A 161 -19.30 1.06 -5.40
C VAL A 161 -20.01 1.57 -6.67
N TYR A 162 -20.14 0.72 -7.69
CA TYR A 162 -20.66 1.14 -9.01
C TYR A 162 -22.19 1.06 -9.12
N GLY A 163 -22.86 0.38 -8.20
CA GLY A 163 -24.29 0.16 -8.24
C GLY A 163 -24.67 -1.02 -9.14
N THR A 164 -25.85 -1.01 -9.71
CA THR A 164 -26.35 -2.09 -10.56
C THR A 164 -25.69 -2.06 -11.94
N ILE A 165 -25.09 -3.19 -12.33
CA ILE A 165 -24.41 -3.38 -13.62
C ILE A 165 -25.16 -4.47 -14.39
N LYS A 166 -25.41 -4.21 -15.68
CA LYS A 166 -26.12 -5.12 -16.61
C LYS A 166 -25.26 -5.35 -17.84
N VAL A 167 -25.05 -6.59 -18.20
CA VAL A 167 -24.31 -7.00 -19.40
C VAL A 167 -25.18 -7.95 -20.22
N ASP A 168 -25.41 -7.65 -21.49
CA ASP A 168 -26.08 -8.58 -22.40
C ASP A 168 -25.15 -9.77 -22.66
N ASN A 169 -25.63 -10.97 -22.39
CA ASN A 169 -24.84 -12.18 -22.58
C ASN A 169 -24.44 -12.40 -24.06
N LYS A 170 -25.12 -11.76 -24.99
CA LYS A 170 -24.72 -11.72 -26.40
C LYS A 170 -23.38 -11.01 -26.63
N GLU A 171 -22.94 -10.15 -25.71
CA GLU A 171 -21.63 -9.50 -25.77
C GLU A 171 -20.49 -10.43 -25.30
N LEU A 172 -20.85 -11.52 -24.63
CA LEU A 172 -19.91 -12.53 -24.14
C LEU A 172 -19.88 -13.73 -25.10
N ASP A 173 -18.69 -14.29 -25.32
CA ASP A 173 -18.54 -15.58 -26.00
C ASP A 173 -18.53 -16.73 -24.99
N ASP A 174 -18.82 -17.94 -25.46
CA ASP A 174 -18.55 -19.16 -24.72
C ASP A 174 -17.05 -19.25 -24.41
N PHE A 175 -16.65 -18.69 -23.24
CA PHE A 175 -15.24 -18.57 -22.91
C PHE A 175 -14.65 -19.88 -22.39
N ILE A 176 -13.34 -20.03 -22.59
CA ILE A 176 -12.59 -21.23 -22.16
C ILE A 176 -12.54 -21.25 -20.62
N ILE A 177 -12.93 -22.38 -20.02
CA ILE A 177 -12.77 -22.68 -18.59
C ILE A 177 -11.61 -23.63 -18.32
N ALA A 178 -11.25 -24.50 -19.30
CA ALA A 178 -10.01 -25.28 -19.26
C ALA A 178 -9.34 -25.30 -20.63
N ARG A 179 -8.02 -25.18 -20.65
CA ARG A 179 -7.16 -25.20 -21.84
C ARG A 179 -6.97 -26.64 -22.35
N SER A 180 -6.35 -26.79 -23.50
CA SER A 180 -6.08 -28.10 -24.12
C SER A 180 -5.10 -28.97 -23.32
N ASP A 181 -4.25 -28.36 -22.50
CA ASP A 181 -3.38 -29.05 -21.54
C ASP A 181 -4.10 -29.44 -20.23
N GLY A 182 -5.40 -29.16 -20.14
CA GLY A 182 -6.23 -29.38 -18.96
C GLY A 182 -6.10 -28.32 -17.88
N SER A 183 -5.26 -27.30 -18.05
CA SER A 183 -5.12 -26.22 -17.08
C SER A 183 -6.36 -25.30 -17.08
N PRO A 184 -6.94 -24.98 -15.91
CA PRO A 184 -8.11 -24.13 -15.82
C PRO A 184 -7.76 -22.66 -16.07
N THR A 185 -8.77 -21.87 -16.44
CA THR A 185 -8.59 -20.42 -16.68
C THR A 185 -8.96 -19.59 -15.47
N TYR A 186 -8.39 -18.37 -15.39
CA TYR A 186 -8.55 -17.43 -14.27
C TYR A 186 -10.02 -17.24 -13.83
N ASN A 187 -10.91 -16.86 -14.76
CA ASN A 187 -12.30 -16.57 -14.40
C ASN A 187 -13.06 -17.76 -13.81
N PHE A 188 -12.70 -18.97 -14.19
CA PHE A 188 -13.26 -20.20 -13.65
C PHE A 188 -12.68 -20.49 -12.26
N VAL A 189 -11.33 -20.52 -12.16
CA VAL A 189 -10.63 -20.89 -10.92
C VAL A 189 -11.01 -19.99 -9.75
N VAL A 190 -11.02 -18.68 -9.97
CA VAL A 190 -11.38 -17.71 -8.92
C VAL A 190 -12.80 -17.94 -8.41
N ALA A 191 -13.76 -18.23 -9.30
CA ALA A 191 -15.13 -18.48 -8.88
C ALA A 191 -15.26 -19.75 -8.02
N ILE A 192 -14.53 -20.83 -8.37
CA ILE A 192 -14.53 -22.08 -7.60
C ILE A 192 -13.88 -21.87 -6.24
N ASP A 193 -12.68 -21.31 -6.21
CA ASP A 193 -11.96 -21.08 -4.95
C ASP A 193 -12.72 -20.14 -4.01
N ASP A 194 -13.32 -19.05 -4.53
CA ASP A 194 -14.16 -18.16 -3.74
C ASP A 194 -15.38 -18.87 -3.16
N SER A 195 -16.00 -19.78 -3.93
CA SER A 195 -17.11 -20.60 -3.45
C SER A 195 -16.68 -21.61 -2.38
N ASP A 196 -15.60 -22.37 -2.64
CA ASP A 196 -15.08 -23.37 -1.71
C ASP A 196 -14.59 -22.74 -0.39
N MET A 197 -14.13 -21.47 -0.42
CA MET A 197 -13.74 -20.65 0.73
C MET A 197 -14.94 -19.93 1.37
N ASN A 198 -16.17 -20.12 0.88
CA ASN A 198 -17.40 -19.45 1.34
C ASN A 198 -17.29 -17.91 1.33
N ILE A 199 -16.61 -17.33 0.34
CA ILE A 199 -16.49 -15.89 0.19
C ILE A 199 -17.86 -15.27 -0.08
N SER A 200 -18.27 -14.38 0.82
CA SER A 200 -19.56 -13.68 0.70
C SER A 200 -19.45 -12.32 0.01
N HIS A 201 -18.26 -11.69 0.06
CA HIS A 201 -18.00 -10.39 -0.55
C HIS A 201 -16.66 -10.41 -1.28
N ILE A 202 -16.66 -10.00 -2.55
CA ILE A 202 -15.47 -9.88 -3.41
C ILE A 202 -15.13 -8.41 -3.57
N ILE A 203 -14.11 -7.96 -2.83
CA ILE A 203 -13.59 -6.59 -2.87
C ILE A 203 -12.27 -6.62 -3.62
N ARG A 204 -12.16 -5.92 -4.77
CA ARG A 204 -10.99 -5.97 -5.66
C ARG A 204 -10.88 -4.73 -6.55
N GLY A 205 -9.81 -4.60 -7.32
CA GLY A 205 -9.64 -3.52 -8.29
C GLY A 205 -10.69 -3.55 -9.42
N ASP A 206 -11.05 -2.39 -9.95
CA ASP A 206 -12.03 -2.22 -11.03
C ASP A 206 -11.53 -2.71 -12.40
N ASP A 207 -10.24 -3.00 -12.53
CA ASP A 207 -9.67 -3.71 -13.68
C ASP A 207 -10.25 -5.13 -13.86
N HIS A 208 -10.85 -5.68 -12.80
CA HIS A 208 -11.58 -6.94 -12.84
C HIS A 208 -13.08 -6.80 -13.11
N LEU A 209 -13.60 -5.60 -13.30
CA LEU A 209 -15.05 -5.37 -13.49
C LEU A 209 -15.59 -6.14 -14.70
N ALA A 210 -14.85 -6.15 -15.82
CA ALA A 210 -15.19 -6.90 -17.02
C ALA A 210 -15.13 -8.44 -16.86
N ASN A 211 -14.48 -8.95 -15.80
CA ASN A 211 -14.42 -10.37 -15.50
C ASN A 211 -15.64 -10.84 -14.71
N THR A 212 -16.27 -9.93 -13.96
CA THR A 212 -17.37 -10.26 -13.04
C THR A 212 -18.56 -10.97 -13.71
N PRO A 213 -19.08 -10.53 -14.87
CA PRO A 213 -20.17 -11.25 -15.54
C PRO A 213 -19.82 -12.69 -15.89
N LYS A 214 -18.57 -12.95 -16.31
CA LYS A 214 -18.09 -14.31 -16.63
C LYS A 214 -18.05 -15.19 -15.38
N GLN A 215 -17.58 -14.66 -14.25
CA GLN A 215 -17.54 -15.39 -12.98
C GLN A 215 -18.96 -15.66 -12.46
N ILE A 216 -19.88 -14.70 -12.57
CA ILE A 216 -21.29 -14.90 -12.22
C ILE A 216 -21.92 -16.02 -13.04
N LEU A 217 -21.58 -16.13 -14.33
CA LEU A 217 -22.06 -17.22 -15.16
C LEU A 217 -21.51 -18.58 -14.73
N VAL A 218 -20.30 -18.66 -14.20
CA VAL A 218 -19.76 -19.88 -13.58
C VAL A 218 -20.56 -20.24 -12.32
N TYR A 219 -20.80 -19.28 -11.40
CA TYR A 219 -21.64 -19.51 -10.21
C TYR A 219 -23.03 -20.02 -10.59
N LYS A 220 -23.68 -19.36 -11.57
CA LYS A 220 -25.01 -19.76 -12.04
C LYS A 220 -25.03 -21.17 -12.65
N ALA A 221 -24.02 -21.50 -13.48
CA ALA A 221 -23.92 -22.81 -14.14
C ALA A 221 -23.75 -23.98 -13.16
N LEU A 222 -23.19 -23.67 -11.97
CA LEU A 222 -22.98 -24.65 -10.89
C LEU A 222 -24.04 -24.58 -9.79
N GLY A 223 -24.99 -23.64 -9.86
CA GLY A 223 -26.00 -23.45 -8.80
C GLY A 223 -25.39 -22.91 -7.49
N LEU A 224 -24.24 -22.26 -7.56
CA LEU A 224 -23.55 -21.70 -6.39
C LEU A 224 -24.08 -20.33 -5.99
N ALA A 225 -23.94 -19.98 -4.71
CA ALA A 225 -24.28 -18.65 -4.22
C ALA A 225 -23.38 -17.59 -4.85
N ILE A 226 -23.96 -16.51 -5.36
CA ILE A 226 -23.22 -15.40 -5.97
C ILE A 226 -22.82 -14.44 -4.87
N PRO A 227 -21.52 -14.13 -4.70
CA PRO A 227 -21.04 -13.13 -3.74
C PRO A 227 -21.52 -11.70 -4.07
N ILE A 228 -21.48 -10.81 -3.08
CA ILE A 228 -21.63 -9.38 -3.27
C ILE A 228 -20.29 -8.82 -3.78
N PHE A 229 -20.34 -7.91 -4.75
CA PHE A 229 -19.14 -7.32 -5.35
C PHE A 229 -18.90 -5.88 -4.89
N ALA A 230 -17.63 -5.50 -4.76
CA ALA A 230 -17.18 -4.12 -4.60
C ALA A 230 -15.91 -3.91 -5.44
N HIS A 231 -15.99 -3.12 -6.49
CA HIS A 231 -14.85 -2.80 -7.33
C HIS A 231 -14.27 -1.45 -6.94
N LEU A 232 -12.99 -1.44 -6.63
CA LEU A 232 -12.27 -0.26 -6.16
C LEU A 232 -11.61 0.45 -7.34
N PRO A 233 -11.73 1.78 -7.45
CA PRO A 233 -11.13 2.52 -8.56
C PRO A 233 -9.61 2.41 -8.55
N MET A 234 -9.00 2.57 -9.72
CA MET A 234 -7.54 2.53 -9.89
C MET A 234 -6.85 3.66 -9.12
N ILE A 235 -5.59 3.45 -8.75
CA ILE A 235 -4.70 4.51 -8.28
C ILE A 235 -3.83 4.97 -9.45
N LEU A 236 -3.83 6.28 -9.70
CA LEU A 236 -3.09 6.92 -10.78
C LEU A 236 -1.90 7.70 -10.22
N GLY A 237 -0.87 7.88 -11.03
CA GLY A 237 0.19 8.85 -10.78
C GLY A 237 -0.26 10.28 -11.07
N ALA A 238 0.63 11.24 -10.80
CA ALA A 238 0.36 12.67 -11.08
C ALA A 238 0.07 12.96 -12.56
N ASP A 239 0.58 12.13 -13.47
CA ASP A 239 0.34 12.21 -14.92
C ASP A 239 -1.00 11.57 -15.34
N LYS A 240 -1.84 11.18 -14.39
CA LYS A 240 -3.13 10.49 -14.61
C LYS A 240 -3.02 9.12 -15.30
N LYS A 241 -1.83 8.55 -15.37
CA LYS A 241 -1.62 7.17 -15.82
C LYS A 241 -1.57 6.23 -14.64
N ARG A 242 -1.74 4.92 -14.87
CA ARG A 242 -1.62 3.91 -13.81
C ARG A 242 -0.31 4.12 -13.04
N LEU A 243 -0.39 4.09 -11.71
CA LEU A 243 0.77 4.26 -10.84
C LEU A 243 1.87 3.23 -11.19
N SER A 244 3.10 3.70 -11.31
CA SER A 244 4.26 2.90 -11.69
C SER A 244 5.52 3.44 -11.02
N LYS A 245 6.61 2.66 -11.04
CA LYS A 245 7.91 3.01 -10.41
C LYS A 245 8.47 4.39 -10.78
N ARG A 246 8.11 4.95 -11.93
CA ARG A 246 8.53 6.31 -12.34
C ARG A 246 7.80 7.44 -11.64
N HIS A 247 6.69 7.16 -10.95
CA HIS A 247 5.86 8.19 -10.31
C HIS A 247 6.16 8.32 -8.82
N ALA A 248 6.42 7.19 -8.14
CA ALA A 248 6.74 7.09 -6.72
C ALA A 248 7.26 5.69 -6.40
N ALA A 249 7.66 5.43 -5.18
CA ALA A 249 7.77 4.07 -4.66
C ALA A 249 6.44 3.33 -4.90
N THR A 250 6.50 2.11 -5.42
CA THR A 250 5.30 1.39 -5.82
C THR A 250 4.95 0.21 -4.93
N ASN A 251 5.91 -0.27 -4.15
CA ASN A 251 5.71 -1.38 -3.22
C ASN A 251 5.82 -0.95 -1.75
N VAL A 252 5.20 -1.71 -0.88
CA VAL A 252 5.13 -1.43 0.56
C VAL A 252 6.51 -1.44 1.22
N GLN A 253 7.39 -2.34 0.77
CA GLN A 253 8.73 -2.49 1.34
C GLN A 253 9.59 -1.21 1.17
N GLU A 254 9.50 -0.54 0.01
CA GLU A 254 10.20 0.74 -0.23
C GLU A 254 9.77 1.83 0.76
N TYR A 255 8.49 1.87 1.15
CA TYR A 255 8.00 2.83 2.16
C TYR A 255 8.51 2.50 3.57
N LYS A 256 8.55 1.21 3.93
CA LYS A 256 9.17 0.75 5.17
C LYS A 256 10.64 1.17 5.25
N GLU A 257 11.40 0.96 4.19
CA GLU A 257 12.83 1.36 4.09
C GLU A 257 13.04 2.88 4.17
N LYS A 258 12.09 3.66 3.65
CA LYS A 258 12.06 5.12 3.78
C LYS A 258 11.66 5.60 5.19
N GLY A 259 11.39 4.68 6.12
CA GLY A 259 11.04 4.99 7.51
C GLY A 259 9.61 5.45 7.73
N PHE A 260 8.68 5.20 6.79
CA PHE A 260 7.26 5.43 7.06
C PHE A 260 6.74 4.41 8.07
N THR A 261 5.85 4.85 8.96
CA THR A 261 5.19 3.95 9.91
C THR A 261 4.00 3.23 9.27
N PRO A 262 3.64 2.00 9.73
CA PRO A 262 2.44 1.31 9.26
C PRO A 262 1.18 2.17 9.37
N THR A 263 1.01 2.88 10.48
CA THR A 263 -0.15 3.76 10.71
C THR A 263 -0.26 4.89 9.69
N ALA A 264 0.87 5.47 9.30
CA ALA A 264 0.90 6.51 8.27
C ALA A 264 0.47 5.96 6.90
N ILE A 265 1.02 4.80 6.52
CA ILE A 265 0.68 4.16 5.24
C ILE A 265 -0.79 3.73 5.21
N ILE A 266 -1.30 3.08 6.26
CA ILE A 266 -2.71 2.66 6.36
C ILE A 266 -3.64 3.87 6.26
N ASN A 267 -3.38 4.92 7.03
CA ASN A 267 -4.21 6.12 7.00
C ASN A 267 -4.19 6.77 5.60
N TYR A 268 -3.03 6.92 4.98
CA TYR A 268 -2.95 7.49 3.64
C TYR A 268 -3.65 6.61 2.59
N LEU A 269 -3.43 5.29 2.62
CA LEU A 269 -4.08 4.35 1.70
C LEU A 269 -5.60 4.36 1.85
N SER A 270 -6.12 4.55 3.06
CA SER A 270 -7.57 4.66 3.27
C SER A 270 -8.18 5.86 2.54
N LEU A 271 -7.48 6.98 2.49
CA LEU A 271 -7.93 8.20 1.80
C LEU A 271 -7.83 8.10 0.26
N LEU A 272 -7.16 7.07 -0.28
CA LEU A 272 -7.08 6.87 -1.71
C LEU A 272 -8.36 6.24 -2.27
N GLY A 273 -9.34 7.06 -2.55
CA GLY A 273 -10.61 6.67 -3.12
C GLY A 273 -11.72 6.39 -2.11
N TRP A 274 -11.52 6.69 -0.84
CA TRP A 274 -12.54 6.73 0.18
C TRP A 274 -12.55 8.11 0.84
N ASN A 275 -13.74 8.71 0.99
CA ASN A 275 -13.93 9.99 1.67
C ASN A 275 -14.81 9.76 2.90
N PRO A 276 -14.32 10.00 4.12
CA PRO A 276 -15.16 9.95 5.31
C PRO A 276 -16.28 11.00 5.27
N ASP A 277 -17.38 10.78 6.02
CA ASP A 277 -18.46 11.76 6.19
C ASP A 277 -18.08 12.94 7.12
N SER A 278 -16.81 13.24 7.21
CA SER A 278 -16.26 14.31 8.06
C SER A 278 -15.02 14.90 7.39
N ASP A 279 -14.58 16.06 7.88
CA ASP A 279 -13.31 16.69 7.46
C ASP A 279 -12.08 16.01 8.10
N GLN A 280 -12.29 14.92 8.86
CA GLN A 280 -11.18 14.17 9.47
C GLN A 280 -10.39 13.45 8.41
N GLU A 281 -9.08 13.67 8.41
CA GLU A 281 -8.13 12.99 7.51
C GLU A 281 -7.10 12.13 8.25
N ILE A 282 -6.95 12.35 9.55
CA ILE A 282 -6.00 11.61 10.38
C ILE A 282 -6.77 10.72 11.35
N PHE A 283 -6.57 9.42 11.16
CA PHE A 283 -7.27 8.35 11.86
C PHE A 283 -6.28 7.41 12.55
N ASN A 284 -6.58 6.99 13.76
CA ASN A 284 -6.03 5.75 14.28
C ASN A 284 -6.79 4.54 13.70
N ILE A 285 -6.29 3.34 13.93
CA ILE A 285 -6.85 2.13 13.31
C ILE A 285 -8.30 1.85 13.76
N ASN A 286 -8.65 2.12 15.02
CA ASN A 286 -10.00 1.90 15.53
C ASN A 286 -10.99 2.91 14.95
N GLU A 287 -10.56 4.16 14.79
CA GLU A 287 -11.34 5.20 14.11
C GLU A 287 -11.58 4.81 12.64
N LEU A 288 -10.56 4.32 11.93
CA LEU A 288 -10.71 3.84 10.55
C LEU A 288 -11.70 2.69 10.44
N ILE A 289 -11.57 1.66 11.30
CA ILE A 289 -12.50 0.53 11.33
C ILE A 289 -13.94 1.02 11.56
N SER A 290 -14.14 1.94 12.49
CA SER A 290 -15.46 2.47 12.84
C SER A 290 -16.05 3.32 11.70
N ALA A 291 -15.24 4.17 11.07
CA ALA A 291 -15.67 5.09 10.03
C ALA A 291 -15.90 4.42 8.67
N PHE A 292 -15.08 3.42 8.30
CA PHE A 292 -15.06 2.85 6.96
C PHE A 292 -16.43 2.38 6.46
N ASN A 293 -16.83 2.81 5.25
CA ASN A 293 -18.10 2.45 4.62
C ASN A 293 -17.96 2.47 3.09
N PHE A 294 -18.48 1.46 2.40
CA PHE A 294 -18.46 1.40 0.94
C PHE A 294 -19.28 2.48 0.25
N ASN A 295 -20.33 3.02 0.90
CA ASN A 295 -21.12 4.11 0.33
C ASN A 295 -20.28 5.39 0.09
N GLN A 296 -19.12 5.48 0.72
CA GLN A 296 -18.19 6.61 0.65
C GLN A 296 -16.99 6.34 -0.27
N VAL A 297 -16.91 5.12 -0.83
CA VAL A 297 -15.87 4.80 -1.82
C VAL A 297 -16.22 5.47 -3.14
N GLN A 298 -15.27 6.24 -3.66
CA GLN A 298 -15.44 7.00 -4.90
C GLN A 298 -15.39 6.08 -6.11
N LYS A 299 -16.16 6.43 -7.17
CA LYS A 299 -16.10 5.73 -8.47
C LYS A 299 -14.93 6.19 -9.34
N LYS A 300 -14.41 7.39 -9.06
CA LYS A 300 -13.31 7.97 -9.84
C LYS A 300 -11.96 7.47 -9.33
N PRO A 301 -10.99 7.25 -10.22
CA PRO A 301 -9.63 6.93 -9.83
C PRO A 301 -9.05 7.98 -8.87
N ALA A 302 -8.31 7.50 -7.86
CA ALA A 302 -7.59 8.35 -6.93
C ALA A 302 -6.19 8.65 -7.47
N THR A 303 -5.70 9.88 -7.28
CA THR A 303 -4.32 10.25 -7.64
C THR A 303 -3.42 10.12 -6.42
N PHE A 304 -2.30 9.41 -6.57
CA PHE A 304 -1.27 9.32 -5.55
C PHE A 304 -0.56 10.68 -5.42
N ASP A 305 -0.54 11.23 -4.21
CA ASP A 305 0.10 12.49 -3.86
C ASP A 305 1.13 12.26 -2.74
N GLU A 306 2.42 12.34 -3.08
CA GLU A 306 3.51 12.14 -2.14
C GLU A 306 3.57 13.24 -1.06
N LYS A 307 3.20 14.48 -1.40
CA LYS A 307 3.16 15.58 -0.42
C LYS A 307 2.08 15.31 0.63
N LYS A 308 0.92 14.80 0.19
CA LYS A 308 -0.16 14.40 1.11
C LYS A 308 0.26 13.22 1.99
N LEU A 309 0.96 12.24 1.44
CA LEU A 309 1.51 11.12 2.22
C LEU A 309 2.47 11.63 3.31
N LEU A 310 3.42 12.49 2.94
CA LEU A 310 4.37 13.08 3.89
C LEU A 310 3.66 13.92 4.96
N TRP A 311 2.59 14.64 4.60
CA TRP A 311 1.79 15.37 5.57
C TRP A 311 1.05 14.42 6.54
N VAL A 312 0.38 13.39 6.04
CA VAL A 312 -0.28 12.36 6.87
C VAL A 312 0.74 11.71 7.80
N SER A 313 1.91 11.37 7.28
CA SER A 313 2.97 10.73 8.05
C SER A 313 3.47 11.64 9.18
N GLY A 314 3.69 12.92 8.92
CA GLY A 314 4.06 13.89 9.96
C GLY A 314 2.98 14.04 11.04
N GLN A 315 1.69 14.06 10.65
CA GLN A 315 0.59 14.10 11.62
C GLN A 315 0.50 12.84 12.48
N GLN A 316 0.75 11.65 11.89
CA GLN A 316 0.80 10.39 12.64
C GLN A 316 2.01 10.35 13.57
N MET A 317 3.17 10.83 13.13
CA MET A 317 4.38 10.94 13.95
C MET A 317 4.16 11.84 15.17
N ALA A 318 3.55 13.01 14.98
CA ALA A 318 3.24 13.93 16.08
C ALA A 318 2.28 13.32 17.12
N ARG A 319 1.32 12.50 16.68
CA ARG A 319 0.35 11.81 17.55
C ARG A 319 0.92 10.56 18.24
N MET A 320 2.03 10.03 17.75
CA MET A 320 2.63 8.82 18.32
C MET A 320 3.10 9.08 19.75
N GLU A 321 2.82 8.15 20.66
CA GLU A 321 3.37 8.20 22.00
C GLU A 321 4.90 8.17 21.97
N THR A 322 5.54 9.02 22.77
CA THR A 322 7.00 9.19 22.76
C THR A 322 7.74 7.87 23.01
N SER A 323 7.26 7.08 23.98
CA SER A 323 7.85 5.77 24.27
C SER A 323 7.68 4.75 23.15
N ALA A 324 6.61 4.85 22.35
CA ALA A 324 6.43 4.04 21.16
C ALA A 324 7.40 4.47 20.04
N ALA A 325 7.55 5.78 19.82
CA ALA A 325 8.50 6.31 18.85
C ALA A 325 9.97 5.90 19.18
N VAL A 326 10.36 5.92 20.45
CA VAL A 326 11.66 5.41 20.89
C VAL A 326 11.86 3.95 20.49
N LYS A 327 10.86 3.08 20.74
CA LYS A 327 10.94 1.66 20.39
C LYS A 327 11.04 1.44 18.87
N GLU A 328 10.28 2.19 18.09
CA GLU A 328 10.34 2.10 16.62
C GLU A 328 11.73 2.50 16.10
N VAL A 329 12.31 3.58 16.63
CA VAL A 329 13.65 4.01 16.26
C VAL A 329 14.71 3.00 16.67
N GLU A 330 14.64 2.46 17.90
CA GLU A 330 15.57 1.41 18.39
C GLU A 330 15.47 0.12 17.58
N SER A 331 14.26 -0.21 17.08
CA SER A 331 14.06 -1.35 16.20
C SER A 331 14.66 -1.14 14.81
N LEU A 332 14.67 0.09 14.32
CA LEU A 332 15.22 0.45 13.01
C LEU A 332 16.73 0.61 13.06
N ASP A 333 17.25 1.24 14.12
CA ASP A 333 18.69 1.43 14.37
C ASP A 333 19.03 1.09 15.82
N SER A 334 19.57 -0.11 16.05
CA SER A 334 19.98 -0.59 17.37
C SER A 334 21.13 0.21 17.99
N ASN A 335 21.87 1.00 17.22
CA ASN A 335 22.96 1.86 17.72
C ASN A 335 22.47 3.25 18.12
N TRP A 336 21.23 3.61 17.75
CA TRP A 336 20.66 4.91 18.06
C TRP A 336 20.62 5.16 19.57
N GLY A 337 21.23 6.26 20.01
CA GLY A 337 21.29 6.62 21.44
C GLY A 337 21.95 5.56 22.33
N MET A 338 22.86 4.73 21.78
CA MET A 338 23.61 3.73 22.55
C MET A 338 24.29 4.41 23.75
N ASN A 339 24.20 3.76 24.92
CA ASN A 339 24.74 4.25 26.20
C ASN A 339 24.04 5.50 26.78
N GLN A 340 22.91 5.92 26.24
CA GLN A 340 22.07 6.95 26.85
C GLN A 340 20.96 6.33 27.69
N ASP A 341 20.60 7.02 28.79
CA ASP A 341 19.48 6.56 29.61
C ASP A 341 18.12 6.75 28.90
N SER A 342 17.13 5.95 29.30
CA SER A 342 15.82 5.95 28.67
C SER A 342 15.08 7.28 28.83
N LYS A 343 15.32 8.02 29.92
CA LYS A 343 14.70 9.33 30.13
C LYS A 343 15.22 10.33 29.10
N TYR A 344 16.55 10.41 28.92
CA TYR A 344 17.15 11.30 27.93
C TYR A 344 16.69 10.98 26.51
N LYS A 345 16.61 9.69 26.12
CA LYS A 345 16.05 9.27 24.83
C LYS A 345 14.61 9.76 24.64
N ASN A 346 13.77 9.60 25.66
CA ASN A 346 12.39 10.09 25.59
C ASN A 346 12.32 11.62 25.49
N ASP A 347 13.13 12.36 26.26
CA ASP A 347 13.19 13.82 26.22
C ASP A 347 13.63 14.31 24.81
N VAL A 348 14.61 13.66 24.19
CA VAL A 348 15.05 13.94 22.82
C VAL A 348 13.92 13.70 21.82
N ILE A 349 13.30 12.52 21.85
CA ILE A 349 12.21 12.19 20.93
C ILE A 349 11.02 13.13 21.13
N ALA A 350 10.64 13.44 22.36
CA ALA A 350 9.57 14.40 22.65
C ALA A 350 9.83 15.77 22.00
N LEU A 351 11.11 16.21 21.98
CA LEU A 351 11.49 17.49 21.41
C LEU A 351 11.45 17.50 19.88
N VAL A 352 11.76 16.37 19.21
CA VAL A 352 12.00 16.37 17.75
C VAL A 352 10.87 15.73 16.93
N LYS A 353 9.97 14.91 17.51
CA LYS A 353 8.99 14.12 16.77
C LYS A 353 8.02 14.96 15.94
N ASP A 354 7.62 16.13 16.42
CA ASP A 354 6.68 17.02 15.70
C ASP A 354 7.30 17.67 14.45
N ARG A 355 8.62 17.55 14.28
CA ARG A 355 9.38 18.04 13.12
C ARG A 355 9.73 16.94 12.13
N SER A 356 9.48 15.68 12.48
CA SER A 356 9.80 14.49 11.71
C SER A 356 8.58 13.99 10.97
N LYS A 357 8.78 13.52 9.76
CA LYS A 357 7.72 12.92 8.93
C LYS A 357 7.90 11.41 8.82
N THR A 358 9.11 10.93 8.98
CA THR A 358 9.51 9.53 8.93
C THR A 358 10.37 9.17 10.14
N LEU A 359 10.55 7.89 10.40
CA LEU A 359 11.49 7.41 11.42
C LEU A 359 12.93 7.76 11.05
N ASN A 360 13.26 7.80 9.76
CA ASN A 360 14.59 8.22 9.30
C ASN A 360 14.84 9.69 9.62
N ASP A 361 13.87 10.59 9.40
CA ASP A 361 13.97 11.99 9.82
C ASP A 361 14.14 12.08 11.33
N LEU A 362 13.40 11.25 12.08
CA LEU A 362 13.46 11.23 13.54
C LEU A 362 14.84 10.82 14.04
N ILE A 363 15.45 9.80 13.43
CA ILE A 363 16.84 9.38 13.70
C ILE A 363 17.80 10.51 13.38
N GLU A 364 17.74 11.09 12.17
CA GLU A 364 18.65 12.14 11.71
C GLU A 364 18.63 13.35 12.66
N ILE A 365 17.44 13.86 13.00
CA ILE A 365 17.31 15.05 13.86
C ILE A 365 17.70 14.73 15.30
N SER A 366 17.42 13.53 15.81
CA SER A 366 17.73 13.14 17.19
C SER A 366 19.18 12.75 17.41
N ASP A 367 19.87 12.21 16.40
CA ASP A 367 21.23 11.70 16.50
C ASP A 367 22.23 12.76 16.95
N VAL A 368 21.99 14.03 16.59
CA VAL A 368 22.81 15.16 17.00
C VAL A 368 22.88 15.33 18.53
N PHE A 369 21.87 14.87 19.27
CA PHE A 369 21.84 14.95 20.72
C PHE A 369 22.74 13.92 21.41
N PHE A 370 23.14 12.87 20.71
CA PHE A 370 23.93 11.77 21.24
C PHE A 370 25.42 11.90 20.90
N LYS A 371 25.77 12.67 19.86
CA LYS A 371 27.13 12.88 19.41
C LYS A 371 27.89 13.88 20.30
N LYS A 372 29.15 13.60 20.59
CA LYS A 372 30.03 14.54 21.28
C LYS A 372 30.45 15.70 20.37
N SER A 373 30.82 15.39 19.14
CA SER A 373 31.15 16.35 18.07
C SER A 373 30.24 16.11 16.88
N ILE A 374 29.98 17.12 16.09
CA ILE A 374 29.18 17.06 14.87
C ILE A 374 30.07 17.35 13.67
N SER A 375 29.70 16.81 12.52
CA SER A 375 30.29 17.14 11.23
C SER A 375 29.46 18.21 10.53
N TYR A 376 30.14 19.10 9.84
CA TYR A 376 29.48 20.17 9.08
C TYR A 376 29.65 19.90 7.59
N ASP A 377 28.54 19.98 6.84
CA ASP A 377 28.58 19.95 5.39
C ASP A 377 29.23 21.22 4.83
N GLU A 378 30.19 21.08 3.92
CA GLU A 378 30.95 22.20 3.39
C GLU A 378 30.10 23.22 2.61
N GLU A 379 29.13 22.74 1.81
CA GLU A 379 28.25 23.62 1.02
C GLU A 379 27.29 24.39 1.93
N MET A 380 26.73 23.72 2.93
CA MET A 380 25.87 24.34 3.91
C MET A 380 26.65 25.31 4.80
N SER A 381 27.86 24.96 5.21
CA SER A 381 28.76 25.85 5.99
C SER A 381 28.98 27.17 5.25
N LYS A 382 29.40 27.13 3.99
CA LYS A 382 29.63 28.33 3.16
C LYS A 382 28.35 29.17 2.96
N LYS A 383 27.20 28.55 3.00
CA LYS A 383 25.88 29.21 2.80
C LYS A 383 25.34 29.84 4.08
N ILE A 384 25.65 29.29 5.25
CA ILE A 384 25.03 29.65 6.54
C ILE A 384 26.00 30.41 7.43
N LEU A 385 27.29 30.07 7.40
CA LEU A 385 28.34 30.65 8.21
C LEU A 385 29.18 31.62 7.35
N ASP A 386 28.63 32.81 7.08
CA ASP A 386 29.42 33.96 6.61
C ASP A 386 30.15 34.66 7.77
N ASP A 387 31.00 35.62 7.49
CA ASP A 387 31.80 36.33 8.51
C ASP A 387 30.90 36.90 9.62
N SER A 388 29.73 37.44 9.28
CA SER A 388 28.78 37.99 10.25
C SER A 388 28.14 36.90 11.12
N SER A 389 27.86 35.77 10.55
CA SER A 389 27.33 34.60 11.25
C SER A 389 28.36 33.96 12.19
N ILE A 390 29.61 33.89 11.78
CA ILE A 390 30.73 33.43 12.62
C ILE A 390 30.88 34.33 13.83
N GLN A 391 30.81 35.67 13.64
CA GLN A 391 30.88 36.62 14.76
C GLN A 391 29.72 36.42 15.74
N ILE A 392 28.47 36.20 15.25
CA ILE A 392 27.32 35.89 16.11
C ILE A 392 27.57 34.60 16.94
N VAL A 393 28.13 33.57 16.33
CA VAL A 393 28.42 32.29 17.00
C VAL A 393 29.51 32.51 18.08
N ALA A 394 30.51 33.34 17.81
CA ALA A 394 31.59 33.67 18.75
C ALA A 394 31.04 34.48 19.94
N ASP A 395 30.27 35.52 19.69
CA ASP A 395 29.68 36.37 20.73
C ASP A 395 28.73 35.58 21.63
N LEU A 396 27.91 34.68 21.01
CA LEU A 396 27.06 33.77 21.77
C LEU A 396 27.92 32.82 22.65
N HIS A 397 28.99 32.28 22.12
CA HIS A 397 29.90 31.42 22.91
C HIS A 397 30.43 32.16 24.13
N GLU A 398 30.89 33.41 24.00
CA GLU A 398 31.40 34.24 25.11
C GLU A 398 30.29 34.50 26.15
N ALA A 399 29.08 34.90 25.70
CA ALA A 399 27.97 35.18 26.59
C ALA A 399 27.54 33.93 27.38
N LEU A 400 27.48 32.76 26.73
CA LEU A 400 27.10 31.49 27.36
C LEU A 400 28.21 30.98 28.32
N ASN A 401 29.46 31.29 28.06
CA ASN A 401 30.58 30.82 28.90
C ASN A 401 30.49 31.41 30.34
N ILE A 402 30.05 32.64 30.46
CA ILE A 402 29.92 33.34 31.76
C ILE A 402 28.57 33.10 32.43
N GLU A 403 27.54 32.61 31.72
CA GLU A 403 26.23 32.37 32.29
C GLU A 403 26.23 31.14 33.21
N GLU A 404 25.85 31.31 34.46
CA GLU A 404 25.81 30.24 35.44
C GLU A 404 24.46 29.52 35.47
N ASN A 405 23.36 30.21 35.10
CA ASN A 405 22.00 29.68 35.15
C ASN A 405 21.60 29.12 33.79
N TRP A 406 21.77 27.81 33.60
CA TRP A 406 21.40 27.13 32.34
C TRP A 406 19.89 26.86 32.30
N ARG A 407 19.08 27.93 32.08
CA ARG A 407 17.60 27.89 32.01
C ARG A 407 17.13 28.73 30.82
N LYS A 408 15.91 28.44 30.39
CA LYS A 408 15.32 29.03 29.19
C LYS A 408 15.25 30.55 29.24
N ASP A 409 14.84 31.12 30.35
CA ASP A 409 14.73 32.56 30.58
C ASP A 409 16.12 33.26 30.47
N ALA A 410 17.15 32.65 31.02
CA ALA A 410 18.53 33.17 30.90
C ALA A 410 19.03 33.11 29.43
N LEU A 411 18.76 32.01 28.73
CA LEU A 411 19.13 31.89 27.32
C LEU A 411 18.36 32.88 26.44
N GLU A 412 17.07 33.07 26.67
CA GLU A 412 16.26 34.08 25.97
C GLU A 412 16.82 35.49 26.16
N SER A 413 17.22 35.86 27.39
CA SER A 413 17.84 37.17 27.68
C SER A 413 19.18 37.37 26.96
N ILE A 414 20.00 36.33 26.85
CA ILE A 414 21.26 36.38 26.08
C ILE A 414 20.98 36.64 24.60
N PHE A 415 19.96 35.94 24.03
CA PHE A 415 19.60 36.12 22.63
C PHE A 415 19.02 37.54 22.37
N ASP A 416 18.25 38.12 23.30
CA ASP A 416 17.72 39.49 23.19
C ASP A 416 18.86 40.52 23.17
N ASN A 417 19.89 40.33 24.01
CA ASN A 417 21.10 41.17 24.00
C ASN A 417 21.85 41.07 22.67
N LEU A 418 22.03 39.85 22.14
CA LEU A 418 22.71 39.64 20.86
C LEU A 418 21.90 40.22 19.68
N MET A 419 20.54 40.10 19.70
CA MET A 419 19.70 40.77 18.70
C MET A 419 19.89 42.27 18.68
N THR A 420 20.02 42.89 19.86
CA THR A 420 20.28 44.33 20.00
C THR A 420 21.70 44.67 19.51
N GLN A 421 22.71 43.90 19.91
CA GLN A 421 24.10 44.10 19.54
C GLN A 421 24.36 44.02 18.04
N HIS A 422 23.71 43.04 17.37
CA HIS A 422 23.87 42.78 15.92
C HIS A 422 22.82 43.47 15.05
N GLU A 423 21.86 44.17 15.64
CA GLU A 423 20.70 44.78 14.94
C GLU A 423 19.91 43.76 14.07
N LEU A 424 19.78 42.55 14.56
CA LEU A 424 19.14 41.43 13.85
C LEU A 424 17.86 40.92 14.55
N GLY A 425 16.92 40.47 13.76
CA GLY A 425 15.78 39.74 14.31
C GLY A 425 16.14 38.27 14.65
N LEU A 426 15.40 37.71 15.61
CA LEU A 426 15.61 36.37 16.18
C LEU A 426 15.83 35.27 15.12
N GLY A 427 15.07 35.27 14.02
CA GLY A 427 15.19 34.25 12.96
C GLY A 427 16.54 34.25 12.25
N LYS A 428 17.15 35.44 12.07
CA LYS A 428 18.50 35.56 11.47
C LYS A 428 19.59 35.10 12.40
N LEU A 429 19.42 35.32 13.70
CA LEU A 429 20.35 34.88 14.73
C LEU A 429 20.27 33.38 15.00
N ILE A 430 19.04 32.81 15.04
CA ILE A 430 18.85 31.37 15.28
C ILE A 430 19.47 30.50 14.19
N LYS A 431 19.45 30.91 12.93
CA LYS A 431 19.88 30.06 11.80
C LYS A 431 21.36 29.64 11.91
N PRO A 432 22.34 30.54 12.04
CA PRO A 432 23.73 30.15 12.22
C PRO A 432 23.99 29.42 13.53
N VAL A 433 23.35 29.82 14.62
CA VAL A 433 23.46 29.14 15.92
C VAL A 433 22.96 27.71 15.85
N ARG A 434 21.81 27.46 15.24
CA ARG A 434 21.26 26.10 15.03
C ARG A 434 22.26 25.26 14.24
N PHE A 435 22.75 25.79 13.14
CA PHE A 435 23.74 25.09 12.32
C PHE A 435 25.02 24.78 13.10
N ALA A 436 25.53 25.73 13.87
CA ALA A 436 26.68 25.54 14.73
C ALA A 436 26.47 24.45 15.79
N LEU A 437 25.25 24.33 16.33
CA LEU A 437 24.92 23.34 17.36
C LEU A 437 24.58 21.96 16.81
N THR A 438 24.11 21.84 15.57
CA THR A 438 23.57 20.60 15.04
C THR A 438 24.15 20.12 13.71
N GLY A 439 24.80 20.99 12.94
CA GLY A 439 25.15 20.75 11.54
C GLY A 439 23.94 20.79 10.60
N LEU A 440 22.71 21.08 11.11
CA LEU A 440 21.48 21.09 10.36
C LEU A 440 20.89 22.50 10.25
N GLY A 441 20.27 22.81 9.11
CA GLY A 441 19.57 24.08 8.89
C GLY A 441 18.15 24.14 9.49
N TYR A 442 17.69 23.04 10.08
CA TYR A 442 16.34 22.87 10.62
C TYR A 442 16.38 22.07 11.94
N GLY A 443 15.26 22.04 12.68
CA GLY A 443 15.18 21.31 13.94
C GLY A 443 14.19 21.93 14.93
N PRO A 444 14.21 21.49 16.19
CA PRO A 444 13.31 21.94 17.23
C PRO A 444 13.59 23.38 17.69
N GLY A 445 12.85 23.88 18.66
CA GLY A 445 13.08 25.19 19.28
C GLY A 445 14.50 25.31 19.81
N ILE A 446 15.18 26.46 19.53
CA ILE A 446 16.60 26.63 19.83
C ILE A 446 16.89 26.53 21.33
N PHE A 447 16.05 27.15 22.16
CA PHE A 447 16.25 27.15 23.61
C PHE A 447 16.03 25.77 24.23
N ASP A 448 14.97 25.08 23.85
CA ASP A 448 14.68 23.73 24.35
C ASP A 448 15.77 22.75 23.91
N MET A 449 16.30 22.92 22.69
CA MET A 449 17.42 22.17 22.17
C MET A 449 18.72 22.44 23.00
N MET A 450 19.03 23.71 23.29
CA MET A 450 20.21 24.07 24.08
C MET A 450 20.10 23.52 25.52
N ILE A 451 18.94 23.59 26.12
CA ILE A 451 18.70 23.01 27.46
C ILE A 451 18.99 21.51 27.45
N LEU A 452 18.49 20.79 26.45
CA LEU A 452 18.63 19.33 26.35
C LEU A 452 20.07 18.91 26.00
N LEU A 453 20.79 19.69 25.19
CA LEU A 453 22.19 19.48 24.88
C LEU A 453 23.09 19.70 26.13
N GLY A 454 22.72 20.66 26.97
CA GLY A 454 23.52 21.11 28.11
C GLY A 454 24.65 22.10 27.73
N LYS A 455 25.10 22.85 28.73
CA LYS A 455 26.09 23.96 28.56
C LYS A 455 27.35 23.50 27.86
N ASP A 456 27.99 22.43 28.36
CA ASP A 456 29.31 22.01 27.88
C ASP A 456 29.27 21.60 26.37
N ARG A 457 28.23 20.87 25.94
CA ARG A 457 28.10 20.50 24.52
C ARG A 457 27.84 21.72 23.64
N CYS A 458 27.00 22.67 24.11
CA CYS A 458 26.76 23.90 23.37
C CYS A 458 28.07 24.72 23.19
N LEU A 459 28.83 24.95 24.26
CA LEU A 459 30.11 25.69 24.20
C LEU A 459 31.10 25.01 23.25
N ASN A 460 31.31 23.71 23.37
CA ASN A 460 32.23 22.98 22.50
C ASN A 460 31.87 23.12 21.03
N ARG A 461 30.58 22.94 20.68
CA ARG A 461 30.11 22.99 19.28
C ARG A 461 30.16 24.42 18.71
N LEU A 462 29.81 25.42 19.50
CA LEU A 462 29.96 26.83 19.08
C LEU A 462 31.41 27.19 18.82
N SER A 463 32.34 26.75 19.73
CA SER A 463 33.79 26.94 19.53
C SER A 463 34.32 26.25 18.27
N ASP A 464 33.80 25.06 17.94
CA ASP A 464 34.22 24.34 16.74
C ASP A 464 33.68 25.02 15.47
N ALA A 465 32.44 25.48 15.50
CA ALA A 465 31.81 26.17 14.36
C ALA A 465 32.45 27.55 14.08
N ALA A 466 32.91 28.26 15.12
CA ALA A 466 33.58 29.54 14.96
C ALA A 466 34.96 29.43 14.29
N LYS A 467 35.48 28.22 14.05
CA LYS A 467 36.77 27.96 13.37
C LYS A 467 36.61 27.56 11.90
N LEU A 468 35.37 27.38 11.43
CA LEU A 468 35.05 27.01 10.05
C LEU A 468 35.15 28.20 9.11
#